data_0a53d001f6538ca60d5086ab482106eb
#
_entry.id   0a53d001f6538ca60d5086ab482106eb
#
_cell.length_a   1.000
_cell.length_b   1.000
_cell.length_c   1.000
_cell.angle_alpha   90.00
_cell.angle_beta   90.00
_cell.angle_gamma   90.00
#
_symmetry.space_group_name_H-M   'P 1'
#
loop_
_entity.id
_entity.type
_entity.pdbx_description
1 polymer ?
#
loop_
_entity_poly.entity_id
_entity_poly.type
_entity_poly.pdbx_seq_one_letter_code
_entity_poly.pdbx_strand_id
1 'polypeptide(L)'
;MLDFLNPNIQKLIEKRRWKEQNKFERLKGIYKFVRDDILFGYNVDDNIAASKVLEDGYGQCNTKGTLFMALLRACEIPCRIHGFMINKQLQKGAMSRFVYKNAPQKIFHSWVEVYFEDKWYELEAFILDRKYLSKLQKNLQIATDFFVVMAWR
;
A
#
# COMPACT_ATOMS: atom_id res chain seq x y z
N MET A 1 5.36 13.02 -1.24
CA MET A 1 6.38 13.48 -0.25
C MET A 1 6.16 12.77 1.09
N LEU A 2 7.26 12.31 1.72
CA LEU A 2 7.20 11.58 3.00
C LEU A 2 7.22 12.56 4.18
N ASP A 3 6.13 13.18 4.46
CA ASP A 3 5.96 14.15 5.57
C ASP A 3 5.58 13.45 6.89
N PHE A 4 6.39 12.44 7.27
CA PHE A 4 6.12 11.58 8.43
C PHE A 4 6.09 12.31 9.79
N LEU A 5 6.59 13.55 9.86
CA LEU A 5 6.47 14.42 11.04
C LEU A 5 5.15 15.23 11.06
N ASN A 6 4.32 15.11 10.03
CA ASN A 6 3.04 15.81 9.97
C ASN A 6 2.17 15.48 11.20
N PRO A 7 1.52 16.49 11.84
CA PRO A 7 0.73 16.28 13.05
C PRO A 7 -0.36 15.21 12.93
N ASN A 8 -1.03 15.10 11.77
CA ASN A 8 -2.07 14.10 11.55
C ASN A 8 -1.49 12.66 11.53
N ILE A 9 -0.29 12.49 10.96
CA ILE A 9 0.41 11.20 10.97
C ILE A 9 0.82 10.84 12.40
N GLN A 10 1.42 11.79 13.14
CA GLN A 10 1.84 11.55 14.52
C GLN A 10 0.63 11.23 15.42
N LYS A 11 -0.47 11.98 15.31
CA LYS A 11 -1.71 11.73 16.04
C LYS A 11 -2.30 10.34 15.76
N LEU A 12 -2.23 9.86 14.52
CA LEU A 12 -2.64 8.50 14.18
C LEU A 12 -1.78 7.46 14.89
N ILE A 13 -0.46 7.65 14.87
CA ILE A 13 0.50 6.73 15.50
C ILE A 13 0.25 6.63 17.02
N GLU A 14 0.05 7.76 17.67
CA GLU A 14 -0.29 7.84 19.10
C GLU A 14 -1.63 7.14 19.38
N LYS A 15 -2.67 7.47 18.62
CA LYS A 15 -4.01 6.87 18.76
C LYS A 15 -3.96 5.35 18.63
N ARG A 16 -3.15 4.82 17.73
CA ARG A 16 -2.97 3.38 17.48
C ARG A 16 -1.95 2.74 18.43
N ARG A 17 -1.23 3.54 19.21
CA ARG A 17 -0.19 3.10 20.17
C ARG A 17 0.89 2.23 19.52
N TRP A 18 1.21 2.48 18.25
CA TRP A 18 2.14 1.62 17.51
C TRP A 18 3.55 1.65 18.09
N LYS A 19 4.03 2.79 18.60
CA LYS A 19 5.37 2.88 19.19
C LYS A 19 5.53 2.08 20.49
N GLU A 20 4.44 1.76 21.16
CA GLU A 20 4.42 0.95 22.39
C GLU A 20 4.44 -0.56 22.12
N GLN A 21 4.17 -0.96 20.87
CA GLN A 21 4.15 -2.37 20.45
C GLN A 21 5.55 -2.85 20.10
N ASN A 22 5.80 -4.17 20.17
CA ASN A 22 7.00 -4.76 19.62
C ASN A 22 7.08 -4.53 18.10
N LYS A 23 8.28 -4.65 17.52
CA LYS A 23 8.55 -4.30 16.12
C LYS A 23 7.65 -5.06 15.14
N PHE A 24 7.37 -6.35 15.39
CA PHE A 24 6.52 -7.16 14.52
C PHE A 24 5.05 -6.72 14.56
N GLU A 25 4.45 -6.56 15.74
CA GLU A 25 3.06 -6.15 15.88
C GLU A 25 2.85 -4.71 15.36
N ARG A 26 3.84 -3.84 15.55
CA ARG A 26 3.87 -2.48 15.00
C ARG A 26 3.84 -2.51 13.47
N LEU A 27 4.74 -3.25 12.83
CA LEU A 27 4.78 -3.43 11.37
C LEU A 27 3.45 -3.99 10.84
N LYS A 28 2.95 -5.04 11.46
CA LYS A 28 1.69 -5.70 11.11
C LYS A 28 0.47 -4.77 11.28
N GLY A 29 0.47 -3.95 12.35
CA GLY A 29 -0.59 -2.95 12.59
C GLY A 29 -0.62 -1.87 11.51
N ILE A 30 0.55 -1.31 11.17
CA ILE A 30 0.70 -0.31 10.10
C ILE A 30 0.30 -0.90 8.75
N TYR A 31 0.79 -2.11 8.42
CA TYR A 31 0.44 -2.82 7.19
C TYR A 31 -1.07 -3.02 7.05
N LYS A 32 -1.73 -3.52 8.10
CA LYS A 32 -3.19 -3.75 8.09
C LYS A 32 -3.96 -2.44 7.93
N PHE A 33 -3.52 -1.37 8.59
CA PHE A 33 -4.14 -0.06 8.46
C PHE A 33 -4.08 0.44 7.01
N VAL A 34 -2.87 0.45 6.40
CA VAL A 34 -2.72 0.92 5.02
C VAL A 34 -3.49 0.04 4.03
N ARG A 35 -3.54 -1.27 4.26
CA ARG A 35 -4.30 -2.17 3.39
C ARG A 35 -5.81 -1.95 3.50
N ASP A 36 -6.34 -1.96 4.73
CA ASP A 36 -7.78 -2.13 4.98
C ASP A 36 -8.52 -0.82 5.28
N ASP A 37 -7.88 0.16 5.95
CA ASP A 37 -8.49 1.44 6.31
C ASP A 37 -8.27 2.51 5.22
N ILE A 38 -7.24 2.35 4.37
CA ILE A 38 -7.02 3.19 3.17
C ILE A 38 -7.52 2.43 1.96
N LEU A 39 -8.63 2.87 1.38
CA LEU A 39 -9.28 2.17 0.27
C LEU A 39 -8.43 2.22 -1.00
N PHE A 40 -8.63 1.25 -1.91
CA PHE A 40 -8.03 1.33 -3.24
C PHE A 40 -8.77 2.37 -4.09
N GLY A 41 -8.04 3.32 -4.66
CA GLY A 41 -8.57 4.37 -5.52
C GLY A 41 -7.45 5.19 -6.16
N TYR A 42 -7.79 5.95 -7.21
CA TYR A 42 -6.83 6.79 -7.93
C TYR A 42 -6.89 8.22 -7.41
N ASN A 43 -5.77 8.70 -6.87
CA ASN A 43 -5.61 10.11 -6.54
C ASN A 43 -5.38 10.93 -7.82
N VAL A 44 -5.57 12.24 -7.72
CA VAL A 44 -5.39 13.17 -8.86
C VAL A 44 -3.94 13.21 -9.33
N ASP A 45 -2.99 13.06 -8.40
CA ASP A 45 -1.55 13.06 -8.67
C ASP A 45 -0.86 11.99 -7.81
N ASP A 46 0.18 11.38 -8.36
CA ASP A 46 1.05 10.45 -7.63
C ASP A 46 2.01 11.17 -6.66
N ASN A 47 2.31 12.44 -6.91
CA ASN A 47 3.23 13.26 -6.11
C ASN A 47 2.52 14.04 -4.99
N ILE A 48 1.68 13.38 -4.23
CA ILE A 48 1.00 13.97 -3.07
C ILE A 48 1.70 13.58 -1.75
N ALA A 49 1.47 14.39 -0.71
CA ALA A 49 2.02 14.13 0.62
C ALA A 49 1.36 12.92 1.28
N ALA A 50 2.09 12.20 2.13
CA ALA A 50 1.56 11.06 2.88
C ALA A 50 0.37 11.48 3.78
N SER A 51 0.46 12.66 4.41
CA SER A 51 -0.65 13.23 5.20
C SER A 51 -1.91 13.47 4.36
N LYS A 52 -1.76 13.81 3.08
CA LYS A 52 -2.90 14.02 2.17
C LYS A 52 -3.55 12.68 1.80
N VAL A 53 -2.77 11.62 1.57
CA VAL A 53 -3.30 10.27 1.36
C VAL A 53 -4.08 9.80 2.58
N LEU A 54 -3.57 10.09 3.78
CA LEU A 54 -4.25 9.78 5.03
C LEU A 54 -5.59 10.51 5.15
N GLU A 55 -5.62 11.79 4.79
CA GLU A 55 -6.83 12.62 4.80
C GLU A 55 -7.86 12.12 3.77
N ASP A 56 -7.42 11.82 2.55
CA ASP A 56 -8.27 11.32 1.46
C ASP A 56 -8.87 9.95 1.78
N GLY A 57 -8.17 9.13 2.57
CA GLY A 57 -8.60 7.78 2.95
C GLY A 57 -8.56 6.76 1.82
N TYR A 58 -7.92 7.08 0.68
CA TYR A 58 -7.74 6.17 -0.46
C TYR A 58 -6.44 6.46 -1.21
N GLY A 59 -6.00 5.47 -2.02
CA GLY A 59 -4.83 5.61 -2.88
C GLY A 59 -4.56 4.39 -3.75
N GLN A 60 -3.63 4.53 -4.67
CA GLN A 60 -3.07 3.46 -5.52
C GLN A 60 -1.68 3.03 -5.02
N CYS A 61 -0.96 2.21 -5.80
CA CYS A 61 0.33 1.66 -5.40
C CYS A 61 1.33 2.73 -4.92
N ASN A 62 1.49 3.83 -5.67
CA ASN A 62 2.44 4.89 -5.34
C ASN A 62 2.03 5.67 -4.10
N THR A 63 0.80 6.12 -4.04
CA THR A 63 0.31 6.99 -2.95
C THR A 63 0.09 6.22 -1.65
N LYS A 64 -0.49 5.00 -1.70
CA LYS A 64 -0.53 4.11 -0.53
C LYS A 64 0.88 3.72 -0.07
N GLY A 65 1.81 3.48 -1.01
CA GLY A 65 3.22 3.24 -0.71
C GLY A 65 3.88 4.43 0.00
N THR A 66 3.59 5.67 -0.45
CA THR A 66 4.04 6.90 0.19
C THR A 66 3.55 6.99 1.64
N LEU A 67 2.26 6.77 1.88
CA LEU A 67 1.71 6.75 3.24
C LEU A 67 2.31 5.62 4.08
N PHE A 68 2.43 4.42 3.52
CA PHE A 68 3.00 3.27 4.22
C PHE A 68 4.42 3.55 4.69
N MET A 69 5.28 4.06 3.80
CA MET A 69 6.64 4.43 4.17
C MET A 69 6.70 5.55 5.21
N ALA A 70 5.82 6.55 5.12
CA ALA A 70 5.76 7.63 6.11
C ALA A 70 5.44 7.09 7.52
N LEU A 71 4.45 6.19 7.63
CA LEU A 71 4.08 5.55 8.89
C LEU A 71 5.19 4.64 9.44
N LEU A 72 5.84 3.86 8.57
CA LEU A 72 6.98 3.02 8.95
C LEU A 72 8.13 3.85 9.48
N ARG A 73 8.53 4.93 8.79
CA ARG A 73 9.62 5.82 9.21
C ARG A 73 9.30 6.57 10.50
N ALA A 74 8.06 7.04 10.65
CA ALA A 74 7.60 7.65 11.90
C ALA A 74 7.65 6.69 13.09
N CYS A 75 7.60 5.38 12.82
CA CYS A 75 7.72 4.31 13.80
C CYS A 75 9.11 3.63 13.82
N GLU A 76 10.13 4.28 13.22
CA GLU A 76 11.53 3.83 13.21
C GLU A 76 11.75 2.46 12.55
N ILE A 77 10.91 2.11 11.58
CA ILE A 77 11.08 0.90 10.77
C ILE A 77 11.74 1.30 9.44
N PRO A 78 12.98 0.85 9.14
CA PRO A 78 13.64 1.15 7.89
C PRO A 78 12.85 0.55 6.72
N CYS A 79 12.63 1.38 5.69
CA CYS A 79 11.88 0.99 4.49
C CYS A 79 12.39 1.73 3.26
N ARG A 80 12.17 1.14 2.10
CA ARG A 80 12.46 1.72 0.79
C ARG A 80 11.37 1.34 -0.21
N ILE A 81 11.27 2.12 -1.30
CA ILE A 81 10.34 1.84 -2.38
C ILE A 81 11.10 1.23 -3.55
N HIS A 82 10.48 0.25 -4.19
CA HIS A 82 10.88 -0.24 -5.50
C HIS A 82 9.79 0.08 -6.52
N GLY A 83 10.20 0.30 -7.76
CA GLY A 83 9.27 0.56 -8.83
C GLY A 83 9.79 0.06 -10.18
N PHE A 84 8.90 -0.38 -11.04
CA PHE A 84 9.21 -0.84 -12.39
C PHE A 84 8.02 -0.66 -13.33
N MET A 85 8.30 -0.79 -14.62
CA MET A 85 7.27 -0.69 -15.65
C MET A 85 6.71 -2.08 -15.94
N ILE A 86 5.42 -2.27 -15.70
CA ILE A 86 4.70 -3.50 -16.02
C ILE A 86 3.87 -3.34 -17.29
N ASN A 87 3.59 -4.46 -17.98
CA ASN A 87 2.62 -4.45 -19.06
C ASN A 87 1.22 -4.32 -18.46
N LYS A 88 0.39 -3.40 -19.03
CA LYS A 88 -0.99 -3.18 -18.54
C LYS A 88 -1.86 -4.44 -18.55
N GLN A 89 -1.51 -5.46 -19.33
CA GLN A 89 -2.23 -6.74 -19.35
C GLN A 89 -2.24 -7.42 -17.98
N LEU A 90 -1.19 -7.22 -17.17
CA LEU A 90 -1.11 -7.72 -15.79
C LEU A 90 -2.14 -7.04 -14.85
N GLN A 91 -2.64 -5.87 -15.25
CA GLN A 91 -3.65 -5.11 -14.51
C GLN A 91 -5.08 -5.33 -15.05
N LYS A 92 -5.24 -6.25 -16.03
CA LYS A 92 -6.56 -6.57 -16.59
C LYS A 92 -7.46 -7.16 -15.51
N GLY A 93 -8.59 -6.51 -15.27
CA GLY A 93 -9.54 -6.89 -14.21
C GLY A 93 -9.31 -6.16 -12.89
N ALA A 94 -8.08 -5.71 -12.58
CA ALA A 94 -7.80 -4.86 -11.43
C ALA A 94 -8.15 -3.38 -11.68
N MET A 95 -8.16 -2.94 -12.93
CA MET A 95 -8.59 -1.61 -13.32
C MET A 95 -10.02 -1.60 -13.82
N SER A 96 -10.74 -0.47 -13.65
CA SER A 96 -12.01 -0.28 -14.31
C SER A 96 -11.84 -0.34 -15.84
N ARG A 97 -12.89 -0.77 -16.55
CA ARG A 97 -12.84 -0.94 -18.01
C ARG A 97 -12.47 0.34 -18.76
N PHE A 98 -12.93 1.50 -18.26
CA PHE A 98 -12.62 2.80 -18.80
C PHE A 98 -11.14 3.17 -18.61
N VAL A 99 -10.62 3.01 -17.39
CA VAL A 99 -9.21 3.27 -17.05
C VAL A 99 -8.30 2.34 -17.84
N TYR A 100 -8.60 1.04 -17.90
CA TYR A 100 -7.81 0.07 -18.68
C TYR A 100 -7.73 0.40 -20.16
N LYS A 101 -8.85 0.83 -20.78
CA LYS A 101 -8.87 1.19 -22.20
C LYS A 101 -7.93 2.37 -22.51
N ASN A 102 -7.90 3.38 -21.65
CA ASN A 102 -7.12 4.60 -21.83
C ASN A 102 -5.70 4.53 -21.24
N ALA A 103 -5.38 3.50 -20.46
CA ALA A 103 -4.06 3.35 -19.86
C ALA A 103 -2.98 3.03 -20.92
N PRO A 104 -1.75 3.56 -20.76
CA PRO A 104 -0.62 3.24 -21.62
C PRO A 104 -0.26 1.75 -21.55
N GLN A 105 0.46 1.22 -22.55
CA GLN A 105 0.88 -0.19 -22.58
C GLN A 105 1.80 -0.58 -21.41
N LYS A 106 2.64 0.36 -20.98
CA LYS A 106 3.50 0.21 -19.80
C LYS A 106 2.99 1.11 -18.69
N ILE A 107 2.77 0.53 -17.52
CA ILE A 107 2.26 1.20 -16.32
C ILE A 107 3.33 1.12 -15.25
N PHE A 108 3.60 2.22 -14.56
CA PHE A 108 4.49 2.21 -13.40
C PHE A 108 3.80 1.50 -12.24
N HIS A 109 4.51 0.54 -11.64
CA HIS A 109 4.07 -0.21 -10.48
C HIS A 109 5.13 -0.13 -9.39
N SER A 110 4.72 -0.06 -8.14
CA SER A 110 5.63 0.04 -7.01
C SER A 110 5.19 -0.81 -5.83
N TRP A 111 6.18 -1.23 -5.03
CA TRP A 111 5.98 -1.89 -3.74
C TRP A 111 6.95 -1.33 -2.71
N VAL A 112 6.72 -1.65 -1.44
CA VAL A 112 7.56 -1.21 -0.33
C VAL A 112 8.33 -2.39 0.23
N GLU A 113 9.63 -2.22 0.44
CA GLU A 113 10.44 -3.15 1.22
C GLU A 113 10.66 -2.61 2.62
N VAL A 114 10.66 -3.50 3.59
CA VAL A 114 10.95 -3.23 4.99
C VAL A 114 12.14 -4.05 5.48
N TYR A 115 12.97 -3.44 6.32
CA TYR A 115 14.07 -4.12 6.97
C TYR A 115 13.63 -4.66 8.34
N PHE A 116 13.59 -5.97 8.47
CA PHE A 116 13.15 -6.65 9.67
C PHE A 116 14.01 -7.90 9.92
N GLU A 117 14.49 -8.11 11.14
CA GLU A 117 15.32 -9.27 11.52
C GLU A 117 16.47 -9.51 10.53
N ASP A 118 17.25 -8.45 10.27
CA ASP A 118 18.45 -8.45 9.41
C ASP A 118 18.21 -8.84 7.94
N LYS A 119 16.95 -8.74 7.47
CA LYS A 119 16.57 -9.02 6.08
C LYS A 119 15.62 -7.96 5.53
N TRP A 120 15.63 -7.83 4.21
CA TRP A 120 14.63 -7.04 3.48
C TRP A 120 13.48 -7.95 3.05
N TYR A 121 12.25 -7.49 3.30
CA TYR A 121 11.01 -8.16 2.91
C TYR A 121 10.20 -7.27 1.98
N GLU A 122 9.79 -7.82 0.85
CA GLU A 122 8.91 -7.15 -0.11
C GLU A 122 7.47 -7.21 0.37
N LEU A 123 6.81 -6.06 0.44
CA LEU A 123 5.41 -5.95 0.83
C LEU A 123 4.63 -5.26 -0.29
N GLU A 124 3.80 -6.01 -0.99
CA GLU A 124 2.99 -5.53 -2.12
C GLU A 124 1.48 -5.59 -1.81
N ALA A 125 1.01 -6.62 -1.11
CA ALA A 125 -0.41 -6.90 -0.92
C ALA A 125 -1.18 -5.86 -0.06
N PHE A 126 -0.55 -4.75 0.36
CA PHE A 126 -1.23 -3.63 1.01
C PHE A 126 -2.01 -2.73 0.04
N ILE A 127 -1.81 -2.87 -1.27
CA ILE A 127 -2.37 -1.98 -2.29
C ILE A 127 -3.88 -2.14 -2.39
N LEU A 128 -4.36 -3.38 -2.50
CA LEU A 128 -5.79 -3.68 -2.62
C LEU A 128 -6.40 -3.92 -1.23
N ASP A 129 -7.42 -3.13 -0.88
CA ASP A 129 -8.19 -3.40 0.32
C ASP A 129 -9.01 -4.70 0.19
N ARG A 130 -9.39 -5.28 1.33
CA ARG A 130 -10.12 -6.56 1.36
C ARG A 130 -11.44 -6.54 0.61
N LYS A 131 -12.16 -5.40 0.62
CA LYS A 131 -13.44 -5.28 -0.07
C LYS A 131 -13.24 -5.31 -1.58
N TYR A 132 -12.24 -4.57 -2.06
CA TYR A 132 -11.88 -4.55 -3.47
C TYR A 132 -11.37 -5.92 -3.93
N LEU A 133 -10.46 -6.52 -3.17
CA LEU A 133 -9.91 -7.84 -3.45
C LEU A 133 -11.00 -8.92 -3.52
N SER A 134 -11.95 -8.94 -2.56
CA SER A 134 -13.06 -9.89 -2.55
C SER A 134 -13.98 -9.74 -3.77
N LYS A 135 -14.24 -8.50 -4.22
CA LYS A 135 -14.99 -8.26 -5.45
C LYS A 135 -14.24 -8.76 -6.69
N LEU A 136 -12.94 -8.50 -6.74
CA LEU A 136 -12.07 -8.91 -7.83
C LEU A 136 -12.02 -10.44 -7.94
N GLN A 137 -11.83 -11.14 -6.83
CA GLN A 137 -11.83 -12.61 -6.76
C GLN A 137 -13.16 -13.21 -7.25
N LYS A 138 -14.28 -12.65 -6.82
CA LYS A 138 -15.61 -13.09 -7.28
C LYS A 138 -15.80 -12.91 -8.80
N ASN A 139 -15.34 -11.77 -9.33
CA ASN A 139 -15.49 -11.44 -10.75
C ASN A 139 -14.59 -12.28 -11.66
N LEU A 140 -13.42 -12.69 -11.18
CA LEU A 140 -12.42 -13.42 -11.94
C LEU A 140 -12.42 -14.93 -11.67
N GLN A 141 -13.30 -15.41 -10.77
CA GLN A 141 -13.33 -16.82 -10.32
C GLN A 141 -11.95 -17.35 -9.87
N ILE A 142 -11.14 -16.47 -9.30
CA ILE A 142 -9.79 -16.81 -8.83
C ILE A 142 -9.90 -17.43 -7.42
N ALA A 143 -9.23 -18.58 -7.22
CA ALA A 143 -9.14 -19.22 -5.90
C ALA A 143 -8.46 -18.28 -4.88
N THR A 144 -9.00 -18.25 -3.66
CA THR A 144 -8.57 -17.37 -2.56
C THR A 144 -7.11 -17.55 -2.15
N ASP A 145 -6.51 -18.71 -2.46
CA ASP A 145 -5.18 -19.08 -2.00
C ASP A 145 -4.03 -18.43 -2.79
N PHE A 146 -4.30 -17.92 -3.99
CA PHE A 146 -3.25 -17.39 -4.86
C PHE A 146 -2.67 -16.05 -4.38
N PHE A 147 -3.45 -15.23 -3.66
CA PHE A 147 -3.01 -13.90 -3.20
C PHE A 147 -2.34 -13.90 -1.83
N VAL A 148 -2.44 -14.97 -1.06
CA VAL A 148 -1.79 -15.08 0.26
C VAL A 148 -0.28 -15.38 0.12
N VAL A 149 0.12 -16.01 -0.98
CA VAL A 149 1.52 -16.47 -1.18
C VAL A 149 2.47 -15.32 -1.56
N MET A 150 1.98 -14.20 -2.08
CA MET A 150 2.85 -13.05 -2.45
C MET A 150 3.21 -12.11 -1.28
N ALA A 151 2.70 -12.34 -0.09
CA ALA A 151 2.90 -11.46 1.06
C ALA A 151 4.16 -11.76 1.90
N TRP A 152 4.85 -12.88 1.67
CA TRP A 152 5.94 -13.35 2.55
C TRP A 152 7.06 -14.10 1.79
N ARG A 153 7.58 -13.54 0.72
CA ARG A 153 8.83 -14.04 0.12
C ARG A 153 9.92 -13.00 0.18
#